data_f76c630aeb22a37b775bbf4f051c4dc5
#
_entry.id   f76c630aeb22a37b775bbf4f051c4dc5
#
_cell.length_a   1.000
_cell.length_b   1.000
_cell.length_c   1.000
_cell.angle_alpha   90.00
_cell.angle_beta   90.00
_cell.angle_gamma   90.00
#
_symmetry.space_group_name_H-M   'P 1'
#
loop_
_entity.id
_entity.type
_entity.pdbx_description
1 polymer ?
#
loop_
_entity_poly.entity_id
_entity_poly.type
_entity_poly.pdbx_seq_one_letter_code
_entity_poly.pdbx_strand_id
1 'polypeptide(L)'
;GLEYLIGATTIADDGSLAFDDWWAHDSAEERVAFERFMDWAWQRLKQDPAMHIYHYAAYERTAFSRLSTKYATREYELDQLLRHDVFVDLYTVVRQGMVIGTPSYSLKEIEHLYMPPRTGEVTSAGGSVVEYQRWLDSGEAAAWQESAILTAIREYNRVDCESMVPLRDWLLERQRESGVTWTPRADVPQEAISDR
;
A
#
# COMPACT_ATOMS: atom_id res chain seq x y z
N GLY A 1 -15.63 -5.99 -7.00
CA GLY A 1 -15.45 -6.76 -5.80
C GLY A 1 -15.43 -5.86 -4.58
N LEU A 2 -15.42 -6.44 -3.40
CA LEU A 2 -15.26 -5.76 -2.13
C LEU A 2 -13.75 -5.59 -1.83
N GLU A 3 -13.33 -4.40 -1.39
CA GLU A 3 -12.01 -4.20 -0.80
C GLU A 3 -12.09 -4.58 0.69
N TYR A 4 -11.88 -5.85 0.97
CA TYR A 4 -12.11 -6.42 2.31
C TYR A 4 -11.01 -6.10 3.33
N LEU A 5 -9.84 -5.65 2.87
CA LEU A 5 -8.70 -5.29 3.72
C LEU A 5 -7.87 -4.17 3.08
N ILE A 6 -7.66 -3.10 3.82
CA ILE A 6 -6.67 -2.08 3.54
C ILE A 6 -5.59 -2.20 4.61
N GLY A 7 -4.33 -2.31 4.22
CA GLY A 7 -3.20 -2.37 5.15
C GLY A 7 -2.20 -1.24 4.89
N ALA A 8 -1.52 -0.79 5.93
CA ALA A 8 -0.44 0.16 5.83
C ALA A 8 0.64 -0.10 6.88
N THR A 9 1.91 0.02 6.49
CA THR A 9 3.05 -0.06 7.40
C THR A 9 3.69 1.31 7.54
N THR A 10 3.98 1.69 8.78
CA THR A 10 4.74 2.90 9.11
C THR A 10 6.06 2.54 9.74
N ILE A 11 7.05 3.43 9.58
CA ILE A 11 8.36 3.32 10.19
C ILE A 11 8.41 4.33 11.33
N ALA A 12 8.66 3.86 12.56
CA ALA A 12 8.89 4.72 13.70
C ALA A 12 10.34 5.28 13.70
N ASP A 13 10.59 6.29 14.53
CA ASP A 13 11.90 6.95 14.63
C ASP A 13 13.04 5.99 15.02
N ASP A 14 12.73 4.92 15.74
CA ASP A 14 13.67 3.87 16.13
C ASP A 14 13.88 2.80 15.04
N GLY A 15 13.22 2.96 13.88
CA GLY A 15 13.26 2.03 12.76
C GLY A 15 12.32 0.83 12.88
N SER A 16 11.56 0.73 13.98
CA SER A 16 10.55 -0.33 14.10
C SER A 16 9.39 -0.11 13.14
N LEU A 17 8.77 -1.23 12.71
CA LEU A 17 7.63 -1.21 11.82
C LEU A 17 6.34 -1.38 12.64
N ALA A 18 5.34 -0.57 12.31
CA ALA A 18 3.98 -0.70 12.84
C ALA A 18 3.01 -0.91 11.66
N PHE A 19 2.16 -1.93 11.78
CA PHE A 19 1.18 -2.29 10.78
C PHE A 19 -0.23 -1.97 11.25
N ASP A 20 -0.91 -1.10 10.53
CA ASP A 20 -2.31 -0.75 10.70
C ASP A 20 -3.15 -1.45 9.63
N ASP A 21 -4.35 -1.90 9.99
CA ASP A 21 -5.28 -2.57 9.09
C ASP A 21 -6.74 -2.10 9.29
N TRP A 22 -7.48 -2.06 8.18
CA TRP A 22 -8.90 -1.69 8.14
C TRP A 22 -9.67 -2.77 7.37
N TRP A 23 -10.48 -3.53 8.08
CA TRP A 23 -11.28 -4.61 7.54
C TRP A 23 -12.67 -4.16 7.13
N ALA A 24 -13.24 -4.87 6.16
CA ALA A 24 -14.59 -4.70 5.68
C ALA A 24 -15.17 -6.03 5.20
N HIS A 25 -16.31 -6.43 5.69
CA HIS A 25 -16.98 -7.66 5.28
C HIS A 25 -18.27 -7.37 4.50
N ASP A 26 -18.67 -6.10 4.38
CA ASP A 26 -19.76 -5.63 3.55
C ASP A 26 -19.48 -4.22 3.00
N SER A 27 -20.40 -3.70 2.18
CA SER A 27 -20.25 -2.38 1.57
C SER A 27 -20.31 -1.20 2.57
N ALA A 28 -20.97 -1.35 3.70
CA ALA A 28 -21.01 -0.32 4.72
C ALA A 28 -19.68 -0.24 5.46
N GLU A 29 -19.12 -1.39 5.79
CA GLU A 29 -17.81 -1.51 6.40
C GLU A 29 -16.69 -1.10 5.43
N GLU A 30 -16.80 -1.41 4.13
CA GLU A 30 -15.85 -0.96 3.09
C GLU A 30 -15.77 0.57 3.04
N ARG A 31 -16.92 1.25 3.10
CA ARG A 31 -16.95 2.70 3.20
C ARG A 31 -16.21 3.19 4.44
N VAL A 32 -16.49 2.62 5.61
CA VAL A 32 -15.86 3.02 6.88
C VAL A 32 -14.36 2.74 6.87
N ALA A 33 -13.94 1.58 6.36
CA ALA A 33 -12.52 1.23 6.24
C ALA A 33 -11.78 2.22 5.35
N PHE A 34 -12.35 2.56 4.19
CA PHE A 34 -11.81 3.55 3.29
C PHE A 34 -11.72 4.95 3.94
N GLU A 35 -12.80 5.42 4.58
CA GLU A 35 -12.82 6.71 5.26
C GLU A 35 -11.75 6.80 6.35
N ARG A 36 -11.59 5.76 7.17
CA ARG A 36 -10.59 5.70 8.24
C ARG A 36 -9.16 5.70 7.69
N PHE A 37 -8.90 4.95 6.63
CA PHE A 37 -7.59 4.98 5.97
C PHE A 37 -7.28 6.37 5.42
N MET A 38 -8.25 7.01 4.73
CA MET A 38 -8.07 8.35 4.18
C MET A 38 -7.84 9.40 5.26
N ASP A 39 -8.59 9.33 6.38
CA ASP A 39 -8.40 10.21 7.54
C ASP A 39 -7.01 10.03 8.16
N TRP A 40 -6.58 8.78 8.30
CA TRP A 40 -5.24 8.42 8.79
C TRP A 40 -4.14 8.98 7.87
N ALA A 41 -4.24 8.81 6.57
CA ALA A 41 -3.27 9.31 5.60
C ALA A 41 -3.25 10.85 5.57
N TRP A 42 -4.43 11.47 5.60
CA TRP A 42 -4.57 12.92 5.62
C TRP A 42 -3.97 13.57 6.86
N GLN A 43 -4.21 13.00 8.06
CA GLN A 43 -3.61 13.50 9.30
C GLN A 43 -2.07 13.42 9.24
N ARG A 44 -1.52 12.36 8.68
CA ARG A 44 -0.06 12.23 8.51
C ARG A 44 0.50 13.25 7.53
N LEU A 45 -0.17 13.50 6.40
CA LEU A 45 0.26 14.51 5.45
C LEU A 45 0.26 15.92 6.09
N LYS A 46 -0.69 16.24 6.95
CA LYS A 46 -0.71 17.51 7.68
C LYS A 46 0.43 17.63 8.69
N GLN A 47 0.87 16.54 9.29
CA GLN A 47 1.98 16.51 10.23
C GLN A 47 3.34 16.53 9.52
N ASP A 48 3.46 15.82 8.43
CA ASP A 48 4.66 15.76 7.59
C ASP A 48 4.29 15.92 6.11
N PRO A 49 4.33 17.15 5.58
CA PRO A 49 4.05 17.40 4.16
C PRO A 49 5.05 16.74 3.19
N ALA A 50 6.18 16.24 3.68
CA ALA A 50 7.17 15.52 2.87
C ALA A 50 6.96 13.99 2.90
N MET A 51 5.92 13.50 3.57
CA MET A 51 5.62 12.07 3.62
C MET A 51 5.30 11.49 2.24
N HIS A 52 5.56 10.19 2.08
CA HIS A 52 5.14 9.44 0.90
C HIS A 52 4.45 8.15 1.31
N ILE A 53 3.50 7.72 0.48
CA ILE A 53 2.85 6.41 0.54
C ILE A 53 3.39 5.57 -0.60
N TYR A 54 4.25 4.61 -0.27
CA TYR A 54 4.81 3.69 -1.24
C TYR A 54 3.85 2.54 -1.51
N HIS A 55 3.66 2.23 -2.79
CA HIS A 55 2.82 1.10 -3.23
C HIS A 55 3.45 0.42 -4.44
N TYR A 56 2.89 -0.73 -4.83
CA TYR A 56 3.42 -1.49 -5.97
C TYR A 56 2.35 -1.70 -7.03
N ALA A 57 2.53 -1.05 -8.19
CA ALA A 57 1.59 -0.95 -9.32
C ALA A 57 0.36 -0.06 -9.03
N ALA A 58 -0.56 0.01 -9.98
CA ALA A 58 -1.62 1.02 -9.98
C ALA A 58 -2.86 0.64 -9.16
N TYR A 59 -2.86 -0.52 -8.50
CA TYR A 59 -4.04 -1.07 -7.86
C TYR A 59 -4.60 -0.15 -6.77
N GLU A 60 -3.78 0.28 -5.83
CA GLU A 60 -4.18 1.06 -4.66
C GLU A 60 -4.78 2.40 -5.08
N ARG A 61 -4.13 3.14 -5.97
CA ARG A 61 -4.64 4.42 -6.47
C ARG A 61 -5.98 4.26 -7.20
N THR A 62 -6.10 3.20 -8.00
CA THR A 62 -7.33 2.89 -8.75
C THR A 62 -8.45 2.51 -7.80
N ALA A 63 -8.16 1.67 -6.77
CA ALA A 63 -9.12 1.27 -5.76
C ALA A 63 -9.62 2.49 -4.95
N PHE A 64 -8.74 3.35 -4.47
CA PHE A 64 -9.12 4.55 -3.72
C PHE A 64 -9.95 5.53 -4.54
N SER A 65 -9.60 5.75 -5.82
CA SER A 65 -10.41 6.60 -6.71
C SER A 65 -11.80 6.01 -6.93
N ARG A 66 -11.90 4.69 -7.10
CA ARG A 66 -13.17 3.98 -7.24
C ARG A 66 -14.01 4.06 -5.96
N LEU A 67 -13.41 3.86 -4.78
CA LEU A 67 -14.10 3.92 -3.49
C LEU A 67 -14.59 5.33 -3.18
N SER A 68 -13.77 6.36 -3.42
CA SER A 68 -14.16 7.75 -3.26
C SER A 68 -15.39 8.10 -4.11
N THR A 69 -15.36 7.70 -5.39
CA THR A 69 -16.50 7.89 -6.30
C THR A 69 -17.73 7.06 -5.89
N LYS A 70 -17.53 5.78 -5.52
CA LYS A 70 -18.62 4.86 -5.13
C LYS A 70 -19.40 5.38 -3.93
N TYR A 71 -18.70 5.95 -2.97
CA TYR A 71 -19.29 6.38 -1.70
C TYR A 71 -19.49 7.89 -1.58
N ALA A 72 -19.05 8.66 -2.59
CA ALA A 72 -19.08 10.14 -2.60
C ALA A 72 -18.51 10.72 -1.29
N THR A 73 -17.32 10.26 -0.90
CA THR A 73 -16.67 10.62 0.37
C THR A 73 -15.16 10.76 0.20
N ARG A 74 -14.52 11.59 1.04
CA ARG A 74 -13.07 11.83 1.09
C ARG A 74 -12.46 12.24 -0.27
N GLU A 75 -13.26 12.89 -1.12
CA GLU A 75 -12.81 13.35 -2.44
C GLU A 75 -11.72 14.42 -2.31
N TYR A 76 -11.88 15.33 -1.36
CA TYR A 76 -10.90 16.40 -1.11
C TYR A 76 -9.57 15.82 -0.60
N GLU A 77 -9.61 14.96 0.42
CA GLU A 77 -8.42 14.34 1.00
C GLU A 77 -7.65 13.52 -0.05
N LEU A 78 -8.37 12.72 -0.85
CA LEU A 78 -7.76 11.96 -1.92
C LEU A 78 -7.16 12.86 -3.01
N ASP A 79 -7.87 13.91 -3.44
CA ASP A 79 -7.37 14.87 -4.42
C ASP A 79 -6.08 15.54 -3.92
N GLN A 80 -6.02 15.93 -2.65
CA GLN A 80 -4.80 16.50 -2.06
C GLN A 80 -3.64 15.51 -2.04
N LEU A 81 -3.86 14.26 -1.62
CA LEU A 81 -2.83 13.21 -1.66
C LEU A 81 -2.29 12.98 -3.08
N LEU A 82 -3.17 13.05 -4.09
CA LEU A 82 -2.77 12.88 -5.50
C LEU A 82 -2.02 14.11 -6.05
N ARG A 83 -2.46 15.32 -5.73
CA ARG A 83 -1.83 16.58 -6.20
C ARG A 83 -0.46 16.82 -5.61
N HIS A 84 -0.25 16.40 -4.37
CA HIS A 84 1.03 16.51 -3.69
C HIS A 84 1.99 15.36 -4.01
N ASP A 85 1.66 14.50 -5.00
CA ASP A 85 2.47 13.35 -5.41
C ASP A 85 2.85 12.43 -4.22
N VAL A 86 1.94 12.31 -3.22
CA VAL A 86 2.17 11.52 -2.01
C VAL A 86 2.31 10.02 -2.33
N PHE A 87 1.57 9.54 -3.35
CA PHE A 87 1.64 8.16 -3.79
C PHE A 87 2.83 7.91 -4.72
N VAL A 88 3.74 7.04 -4.31
CA VAL A 88 4.93 6.64 -5.08
C VAL A 88 4.80 5.18 -5.50
N ASP A 89 4.62 4.97 -6.80
CA ASP A 89 4.54 3.63 -7.39
C ASP A 89 5.94 3.05 -7.62
N LEU A 90 6.38 2.17 -6.72
CA LEU A 90 7.69 1.53 -6.81
C LEU A 90 7.80 0.56 -8.02
N TYR A 91 6.70 -0.01 -8.51
CA TYR A 91 6.71 -0.79 -9.75
C TYR A 91 7.14 0.08 -10.95
N THR A 92 6.60 1.29 -11.04
CA THR A 92 6.99 2.23 -12.09
C THR A 92 8.46 2.61 -11.96
N VAL A 93 8.97 2.84 -10.76
CA VAL A 93 10.40 3.13 -10.52
C VAL A 93 11.28 1.97 -10.98
N VAL A 94 10.95 0.74 -10.56
CA VAL A 94 11.70 -0.47 -10.99
C VAL A 94 11.68 -0.61 -12.50
N ARG A 95 10.51 -0.56 -13.11
CA ARG A 95 10.34 -0.83 -14.54
C ARG A 95 11.00 0.23 -15.44
N GLN A 96 11.04 1.48 -15.01
CA GLN A 96 11.61 2.58 -15.78
C GLN A 96 13.11 2.76 -15.50
N GLY A 97 13.54 2.46 -14.28
CA GLY A 97 14.92 2.70 -13.85
C GLY A 97 15.85 1.51 -13.99
N MET A 98 15.34 0.29 -14.20
CA MET A 98 16.16 -0.92 -14.11
C MET A 98 15.84 -1.94 -15.20
N VAL A 99 16.86 -2.69 -15.60
CA VAL A 99 16.72 -3.92 -16.38
C VAL A 99 17.07 -5.09 -15.46
N ILE A 100 16.08 -5.92 -15.16
CA ILE A 100 16.21 -7.05 -14.23
C ILE A 100 16.02 -8.35 -15.01
N GLY A 101 16.90 -9.32 -14.79
CA GLY A 101 16.86 -10.64 -15.46
C GLY A 101 15.85 -11.62 -14.85
N THR A 102 14.67 -11.13 -14.42
CA THR A 102 13.58 -11.94 -13.89
C THR A 102 12.49 -12.17 -14.94
N PRO A 103 11.69 -13.24 -14.85
CA PRO A 103 10.60 -13.53 -15.80
C PRO A 103 9.55 -12.41 -15.88
N SER A 104 9.34 -11.67 -14.79
CA SER A 104 8.44 -10.53 -14.73
C SER A 104 8.90 -9.53 -13.66
N TYR A 105 8.31 -8.33 -13.68
CA TYR A 105 8.53 -7.30 -12.67
C TYR A 105 7.49 -7.36 -11.54
N SER A 106 6.86 -8.51 -11.31
CA SER A 106 5.96 -8.67 -10.17
C SER A 106 6.75 -8.56 -8.86
N LEU A 107 6.09 -8.10 -7.79
CA LEU A 107 6.74 -7.92 -6.49
C LEU A 107 7.45 -9.20 -6.03
N LYS A 108 6.83 -10.35 -6.20
CA LYS A 108 7.39 -11.67 -5.85
C LYS A 108 8.66 -12.03 -6.60
N GLU A 109 8.73 -11.66 -7.88
CA GLU A 109 9.89 -11.96 -8.72
C GLU A 109 11.08 -11.07 -8.35
N ILE A 110 10.84 -9.85 -7.87
CA ILE A 110 11.93 -8.95 -7.52
C ILE A 110 12.32 -9.01 -6.04
N GLU A 111 11.47 -9.52 -5.16
CA GLU A 111 11.73 -9.59 -3.71
C GLU A 111 13.02 -10.31 -3.36
N HIS A 112 13.37 -11.38 -4.05
CA HIS A 112 14.59 -12.13 -3.78
C HIS A 112 15.89 -11.34 -4.04
N LEU A 113 15.79 -10.17 -4.66
CA LEU A 113 16.95 -9.29 -4.89
C LEU A 113 17.30 -8.45 -3.65
N TYR A 114 16.36 -8.27 -2.73
CA TYR A 114 16.54 -7.38 -1.59
C TYR A 114 16.04 -7.95 -0.25
N MET A 115 15.36 -9.10 -0.25
CA MET A 115 14.92 -9.76 0.99
C MET A 115 14.90 -11.29 0.85
N PRO A 116 14.93 -12.04 1.98
CA PRO A 116 14.86 -13.50 1.96
C PRO A 116 13.50 -13.97 1.45
N PRO A 117 13.40 -15.23 0.95
CA PRO A 117 12.15 -15.82 0.50
C PRO A 117 11.06 -15.76 1.57
N ARG A 118 9.83 -15.50 1.15
CA ARG A 118 8.65 -15.51 2.04
C ARG A 118 8.39 -16.90 2.60
N THR A 119 7.93 -16.93 3.85
CA THR A 119 7.40 -18.12 4.50
C THR A 119 5.92 -17.89 4.81
N GLY A 120 5.05 -18.86 4.54
CA GLY A 120 3.60 -18.74 4.84
C GLY A 120 2.73 -19.53 3.86
N GLU A 121 1.47 -19.75 4.22
CA GLU A 121 0.51 -20.54 3.43
C GLU A 121 -0.10 -19.73 2.27
N VAL A 122 -0.41 -18.44 2.50
CA VAL A 122 -0.91 -17.55 1.44
C VAL A 122 0.27 -16.96 0.67
N THR A 123 0.43 -17.37 -0.56
CA THR A 123 1.59 -16.99 -1.38
C THR A 123 1.26 -16.13 -2.60
N SER A 124 -0.01 -15.74 -2.80
CA SER A 124 -0.41 -14.90 -3.93
C SER A 124 -1.65 -14.05 -3.64
N ALA A 125 -1.75 -12.87 -4.29
CA ALA A 125 -2.96 -12.03 -4.22
C ALA A 125 -4.22 -12.77 -4.70
N GLY A 126 -4.10 -13.61 -5.74
CA GLY A 126 -5.19 -14.51 -6.17
C GLY A 126 -5.56 -15.53 -5.11
N GLY A 127 -4.57 -16.05 -4.37
CA GLY A 127 -4.80 -16.92 -3.22
C GLY A 127 -5.56 -16.20 -2.10
N SER A 128 -5.24 -14.94 -1.81
CA SER A 128 -5.94 -14.15 -0.79
C SER A 128 -7.44 -13.98 -1.08
N VAL A 129 -7.83 -13.74 -2.34
CA VAL A 129 -9.24 -13.64 -2.74
C VAL A 129 -9.96 -15.00 -2.60
N VAL A 130 -9.31 -16.09 -2.98
CA VAL A 130 -9.87 -17.45 -2.81
C VAL A 130 -10.02 -17.80 -1.34
N GLU A 131 -9.02 -17.48 -0.52
CA GLU A 131 -9.08 -17.72 0.93
C GLU A 131 -10.18 -16.87 1.58
N TYR A 132 -10.36 -15.61 1.16
CA TYR A 132 -11.45 -14.79 1.66
C TYR A 132 -12.82 -15.37 1.30
N GLN A 133 -12.99 -15.91 0.09
CA GLN A 133 -14.23 -16.63 -0.27
C GLN A 133 -14.43 -17.88 0.61
N ARG A 134 -13.38 -18.64 0.88
CA ARG A 134 -13.45 -19.79 1.80
C ARG A 134 -13.89 -19.37 3.20
N TRP A 135 -13.38 -18.24 3.69
CA TRP A 135 -13.82 -17.69 4.98
C TRP A 135 -15.32 -17.34 4.95
N LEU A 136 -15.82 -16.68 3.91
CA LEU A 136 -17.26 -16.38 3.76
C LEU A 136 -18.12 -17.64 3.83
N ASP A 137 -17.62 -18.76 3.27
CA ASP A 137 -18.34 -20.04 3.23
C ASP A 137 -18.16 -20.85 4.53
N SER A 138 -17.17 -20.53 5.36
CA SER A 138 -16.81 -21.34 6.55
C SER A 138 -17.71 -21.08 7.76
N GLY A 139 -18.32 -19.87 7.84
CA GLY A 139 -19.04 -19.42 9.03
C GLY A 139 -18.14 -19.11 10.24
N GLU A 140 -16.83 -18.96 10.03
CA GLU A 140 -15.90 -18.46 11.06
C GLU A 140 -16.25 -17.05 11.52
N ALA A 141 -15.72 -16.66 12.69
CA ALA A 141 -15.93 -15.32 13.25
C ALA A 141 -15.38 -14.22 12.30
N ALA A 142 -16.04 -13.07 12.30
CA ALA A 142 -15.64 -11.90 11.51
C ALA A 142 -14.40 -11.17 12.08
N ALA A 143 -14.09 -11.38 13.35
CA ALA A 143 -12.87 -10.87 13.96
C ALA A 143 -11.68 -11.68 13.46
N TRP A 144 -10.72 -11.03 12.79
CA TRP A 144 -9.56 -11.72 12.20
C TRP A 144 -8.76 -12.52 13.23
N GLN A 145 -8.73 -12.07 14.50
CA GLN A 145 -8.04 -12.75 15.61
C GLN A 145 -8.65 -14.13 15.95
N GLU A 146 -9.89 -14.35 15.57
CA GLU A 146 -10.65 -15.59 15.85
C GLU A 146 -10.79 -16.47 14.62
N SER A 147 -10.24 -16.06 13.46
CA SER A 147 -10.24 -16.82 12.21
C SER A 147 -8.82 -17.11 11.74
N ALA A 148 -8.50 -18.38 11.55
CA ALA A 148 -7.20 -18.77 10.99
C ALA A 148 -7.02 -18.27 9.55
N ILE A 149 -8.10 -18.26 8.77
CA ILE A 149 -8.09 -17.80 7.38
C ILE A 149 -7.83 -16.28 7.33
N LEU A 150 -8.56 -15.46 8.09
CA LEU A 150 -8.37 -14.01 8.10
C LEU A 150 -7.00 -13.63 8.68
N THR A 151 -6.50 -14.36 9.67
CA THR A 151 -5.14 -14.19 10.19
C THR A 151 -4.10 -14.41 9.09
N ALA A 152 -4.23 -15.46 8.28
CA ALA A 152 -3.30 -15.72 7.17
C ALA A 152 -3.38 -14.63 6.08
N ILE A 153 -4.58 -14.15 5.75
CA ILE A 153 -4.79 -13.04 4.81
C ILE A 153 -4.14 -11.76 5.34
N ARG A 154 -4.35 -11.44 6.63
CA ARG A 154 -3.75 -10.29 7.28
C ARG A 154 -2.23 -10.34 7.24
N GLU A 155 -1.66 -11.48 7.59
CA GLU A 155 -0.21 -11.69 7.59
C GLU A 155 0.38 -11.53 6.19
N TYR A 156 -0.29 -12.07 5.18
CA TYR A 156 0.12 -11.87 3.80
C TYR A 156 0.14 -10.38 3.41
N ASN A 157 -0.93 -9.64 3.73
CA ASN A 157 -1.04 -8.20 3.45
C ASN A 157 0.02 -7.40 4.23
N ARG A 158 0.28 -7.75 5.51
CA ARG A 158 1.33 -7.15 6.32
C ARG A 158 2.70 -7.30 5.66
N VAL A 159 3.06 -8.49 5.21
CA VAL A 159 4.33 -8.76 4.54
C VAL A 159 4.44 -7.96 3.24
N ASP A 160 3.36 -7.84 2.46
CA ASP A 160 3.33 -7.00 1.25
C ASP A 160 3.63 -5.53 1.59
N CYS A 161 2.98 -4.97 2.61
CA CYS A 161 3.20 -3.59 3.05
C CYS A 161 4.62 -3.38 3.59
N GLU A 162 5.11 -4.29 4.43
CA GLU A 162 6.45 -4.20 5.01
C GLU A 162 7.55 -4.33 3.96
N SER A 163 7.34 -5.11 2.90
CA SER A 163 8.32 -5.30 1.82
C SER A 163 8.59 -4.04 0.99
N MET A 164 7.72 -3.03 1.08
CA MET A 164 7.96 -1.73 0.44
C MET A 164 9.14 -0.99 1.05
N VAL A 165 9.43 -1.19 2.33
CA VAL A 165 10.55 -0.53 3.02
C VAL A 165 11.90 -0.98 2.48
N PRO A 166 12.26 -2.27 2.51
CA PRO A 166 13.53 -2.73 1.94
C PRO A 166 13.60 -2.53 0.41
N LEU A 167 12.47 -2.57 -0.31
CA LEU A 167 12.46 -2.26 -1.74
C LEU A 167 12.85 -0.81 -1.99
N ARG A 168 12.25 0.15 -1.29
CA ARG A 168 12.59 1.57 -1.37
C ARG A 168 14.08 1.78 -1.09
N ASP A 169 14.59 1.20 -0.01
CA ASP A 169 15.97 1.39 0.42
C ASP A 169 16.95 0.78 -0.58
N TRP A 170 16.64 -0.40 -1.11
CA TRP A 170 17.43 -1.04 -2.18
C TRP A 170 17.43 -0.18 -3.45
N LEU A 171 16.31 0.39 -3.86
CA LEU A 171 16.24 1.28 -5.04
C LEU A 171 17.08 2.54 -4.85
N LEU A 172 17.03 3.15 -3.66
CA LEU A 172 17.84 4.32 -3.32
C LEU A 172 19.34 3.99 -3.33
N GLU A 173 19.72 2.79 -2.89
CA GLU A 173 21.10 2.33 -2.97
C GLU A 173 21.56 2.15 -4.43
N ARG A 174 20.75 1.50 -5.27
CA ARG A 174 21.04 1.33 -6.72
C ARG A 174 21.15 2.69 -7.42
N GLN A 175 20.31 3.66 -7.06
CA GLN A 175 20.41 5.02 -7.58
C GLN A 175 21.76 5.66 -7.22
N ARG A 176 22.18 5.56 -5.97
CA ARG A 176 23.48 6.11 -5.52
C ARG A 176 24.65 5.46 -6.27
N GLU A 177 24.66 4.15 -6.42
CA GLU A 177 25.70 3.39 -7.14
C GLU A 177 25.77 3.76 -8.62
N SER A 178 24.62 4.02 -9.25
CA SER A 178 24.58 4.41 -10.67
C SER A 178 25.05 5.83 -10.94
N GLY A 179 25.22 6.65 -9.89
CA GLY A 179 25.57 8.06 -10.02
C GLY A 179 24.44 8.95 -10.57
N VAL A 180 23.23 8.41 -10.74
CA VAL A 180 22.07 9.19 -11.19
C VAL A 180 21.62 10.10 -10.07
N THR A 181 21.67 11.41 -10.33
CA THR A 181 21.18 12.41 -9.39
C THR A 181 19.68 12.65 -9.61
N TRP A 182 18.97 12.83 -8.52
CA TRP A 182 17.57 13.23 -8.58
C TRP A 182 17.46 14.65 -9.18
N THR A 183 16.60 14.80 -10.17
CA THR A 183 16.29 16.12 -10.75
C THR A 183 14.87 16.50 -10.33
N PRO A 184 14.68 17.62 -9.62
CA PRO A 184 13.35 18.09 -9.26
C PRO A 184 12.47 18.23 -10.51
N ARG A 185 11.22 17.82 -10.41
CA ARG A 185 10.22 18.21 -11.42
C ARG A 185 10.19 19.75 -11.44
N ALA A 186 10.24 20.36 -12.63
CA ALA A 186 10.17 21.81 -12.76
C ALA A 186 8.98 22.34 -11.94
N ASP A 187 9.23 23.37 -11.12
CA ASP A 187 8.30 23.89 -10.13
C ASP A 187 6.88 24.06 -10.66
N VAL A 188 6.02 23.10 -10.37
CA VAL A 188 4.59 23.35 -10.32
C VAL A 188 4.35 23.98 -8.94
N PRO A 189 3.80 25.20 -8.84
CA PRO A 189 3.52 25.79 -7.55
C PRO A 189 2.65 24.82 -6.74
N GLN A 190 3.19 24.27 -5.65
CA GLN A 190 2.40 23.49 -4.70
C GLN A 190 1.47 24.48 -3.99
N GLU A 191 0.17 24.36 -4.25
CA GLU A 191 -0.81 25.05 -3.42
C GLU A 191 -0.64 24.57 -1.98
N ALA A 192 -0.54 25.52 -1.04
CA ALA A 192 -0.39 25.19 0.37
C ALA A 192 -1.55 24.30 0.83
N ILE A 193 -1.24 23.28 1.61
CA ILE A 193 -2.25 22.42 2.26
C ILE A 193 -3.14 23.35 3.09
N SER A 194 -4.41 23.53 2.67
CA SER A 194 -5.33 24.40 3.39
C SER A 194 -6.07 23.60 4.46
N ASP A 195 -6.10 24.13 5.68
CA ASP A 195 -6.97 23.64 6.76
C ASP A 195 -8.41 23.97 6.39
N ARG A 196 -9.17 22.97 5.93
CA ARG A 196 -10.62 23.03 5.84
C ARG A 196 -11.24 22.07 6.85
#